data_e7496ae7d1efaaad4867ac641c41ff3c
#
_entry.id   e7496ae7d1efaaad4867ac641c41ff3c
#
_cell.length_a   1.000
_cell.length_b   1.000
_cell.length_c   1.000
_cell.angle_alpha   90.00
_cell.angle_beta   90.00
_cell.angle_gamma   90.00
#
_symmetry.space_group_name_H-M   'P 1'
#
loop_
_entity.id
_entity.type
_entity.pdbx_description
1 polymer ?
#
loop_
_entity_poly.entity_id
_entity_poly.type
_entity_poly.pdbx_seq_one_letter_code
_entity_poly.pdbx_strand_id
1 'polypeptide(L)'
;MSSAPSSKIPYFLLSALAVASDQFSKLSVLESFRFMERLNIVPGFFDLTLVYNTGAAFSFLADQGGWQKFFFLVLAAVISLYLARAIWRDDFGRWGKIGAAMIIGGAVGNVIDRLLYGHVVDFLLFYWQDWFYPAFNIADSFICVGAVLLVVDGLKNKKPSDRKWK
;
A
#
# COMPACT_ATOMS: atom_id res chain seq x y z
N MET A 1 26.09 2.54 -28.53
CA MET A 1 26.44 3.02 -27.18
C MET A 1 25.60 2.20 -26.19
N SER A 2 26.21 1.26 -25.48
CA SER A 2 25.54 0.49 -24.44
C SER A 2 25.29 1.42 -23.26
N SER A 3 24.03 1.72 -22.97
CA SER A 3 23.67 2.47 -21.76
C SER A 3 24.04 1.59 -20.54
N ALA A 4 24.81 2.18 -19.62
CA ALA A 4 25.12 1.52 -18.36
C ALA A 4 23.81 1.05 -17.67
N PRO A 5 23.80 -0.14 -17.05
CA PRO A 5 22.62 -0.65 -16.38
C PRO A 5 22.20 0.33 -15.29
N SER A 6 20.97 0.84 -15.40
CA SER A 6 20.44 1.78 -14.40
C SER A 6 20.37 1.10 -13.03
N SER A 7 20.94 1.74 -12.00
CA SER A 7 20.88 1.23 -10.63
C SER A 7 19.43 0.98 -10.17
N LYS A 8 19.18 -0.15 -9.52
CA LYS A 8 17.89 -0.52 -8.94
C LYS A 8 17.74 -0.01 -7.51
N ILE A 9 18.85 0.39 -6.89
CA ILE A 9 18.93 0.86 -5.50
C ILE A 9 17.90 1.95 -5.16
N PRO A 10 17.69 2.99 -6.00
CA PRO A 10 16.72 4.04 -5.69
C PRO A 10 15.29 3.54 -5.47
N TYR A 11 14.87 2.49 -6.18
CA TYR A 11 13.53 1.93 -6.03
C TYR A 11 13.37 1.21 -4.68
N PHE A 12 14.36 0.44 -4.26
CA PHE A 12 14.33 -0.21 -2.93
C PHE A 12 14.50 0.78 -1.78
N LEU A 13 15.24 1.87 -1.98
CA LEU A 13 15.28 2.99 -1.03
C LEU A 13 13.91 3.65 -0.90
N LEU A 14 13.17 3.83 -2.01
CA LEU A 14 11.79 4.33 -1.97
C LEU A 14 10.87 3.38 -1.18
N SER A 15 10.99 2.07 -1.37
CA SER A 15 10.25 1.10 -0.55
C SER A 15 10.58 1.24 0.95
N ALA A 16 11.85 1.38 1.30
CA ALA A 16 12.28 1.57 2.67
C ALA A 16 11.74 2.88 3.28
N LEU A 17 11.74 3.97 2.52
CA LEU A 17 11.15 5.25 2.92
C LEU A 17 9.63 5.15 3.12
N ALA A 18 8.93 4.41 2.26
CA ALA A 18 7.49 4.17 2.41
C ALA A 18 7.19 3.39 3.69
N VAL A 19 7.95 2.33 4.00
CA VAL A 19 7.86 1.61 5.28
C VAL A 19 8.13 2.53 6.46
N ALA A 20 9.22 3.30 6.42
CA ALA A 20 9.61 4.17 7.52
C ALA A 20 8.55 5.25 7.80
N SER A 21 8.01 5.90 6.75
CA SER A 21 6.97 6.92 6.91
C SER A 21 5.66 6.33 7.42
N ASP A 22 5.27 5.15 6.96
CA ASP A 22 4.09 4.44 7.45
C ASP A 22 4.23 4.09 8.93
N GLN A 23 5.31 3.40 9.31
CA GLN A 23 5.52 2.98 10.69
C GLN A 23 5.67 4.18 11.64
N PHE A 24 6.37 5.24 11.23
CA PHE A 24 6.48 6.45 12.03
C PHE A 24 5.12 7.09 12.28
N SER A 25 4.27 7.22 11.25
CA SER A 25 2.93 7.79 11.41
C SER A 25 2.04 6.93 12.30
N LYS A 26 2.08 5.60 12.16
CA LYS A 26 1.31 4.66 12.99
C LYS A 26 1.73 4.70 14.45
N LEU A 27 3.04 4.71 14.74
CA LEU A 27 3.54 4.83 16.10
C LEU A 27 3.11 6.16 16.74
N SER A 28 3.21 7.28 16.00
CA SER A 28 2.76 8.59 16.50
C SER A 28 1.28 8.60 16.84
N VAL A 29 0.44 7.93 16.03
CA VAL A 29 -1.01 7.83 16.31
C VAL A 29 -1.28 6.92 17.50
N LEU A 30 -0.59 5.78 17.62
CA LEU A 30 -0.73 4.86 18.75
C LEU A 30 -0.37 5.54 20.09
N GLU A 31 0.62 6.43 20.09
CA GLU A 31 1.04 7.19 21.28
C GLU A 31 0.09 8.34 21.63
N SER A 32 -0.59 8.91 20.62
CA SER A 32 -1.35 10.15 20.78
C SER A 32 -2.88 9.95 20.92
N PHE A 33 -3.42 8.82 20.45
CA PHE A 33 -4.86 8.57 20.34
C PHE A 33 -5.29 7.36 21.15
N ARG A 34 -6.50 7.45 21.74
CA ARG A 34 -7.21 6.27 22.25
C ARG A 34 -7.98 5.60 21.12
N PHE A 35 -8.24 4.30 21.27
CA PHE A 35 -9.05 3.54 20.31
C PHE A 35 -10.41 4.23 20.07
N MET A 36 -10.77 4.42 18.78
CA MET A 36 -11.98 5.12 18.30
C MET A 36 -12.02 6.64 18.63
N GLU A 37 -10.96 7.21 19.20
CA GLU A 37 -10.85 8.65 19.36
C GLU A 37 -10.77 9.35 18.01
N ARG A 38 -11.37 10.53 17.91
CA ARG A 38 -11.39 11.35 16.69
C ARG A 38 -10.90 12.74 16.99
N LEU A 39 -10.00 13.23 16.16
CA LEU A 39 -9.56 14.62 16.12
C LEU A 39 -9.99 15.21 14.78
N ASN A 40 -10.90 16.18 14.84
CA ASN A 40 -11.37 16.87 13.65
C ASN A 40 -10.28 17.80 13.10
N ILE A 41 -9.81 17.54 11.89
CA ILE A 41 -8.78 18.33 11.21
C ILE A 41 -9.42 19.30 10.20
N VAL A 42 -10.33 18.78 9.37
CA VAL A 42 -11.10 19.59 8.41
C VAL A 42 -12.58 19.30 8.66
N PRO A 43 -13.32 20.26 9.28
CA PRO A 43 -14.72 20.07 9.61
C PRO A 43 -15.57 19.62 8.41
N GLY A 44 -16.32 18.55 8.61
CA GLY A 44 -17.20 17.99 7.59
C GLY A 44 -16.51 17.15 6.52
N PHE A 45 -15.17 16.92 6.60
CA PHE A 45 -14.45 16.24 5.54
C PHE A 45 -13.35 15.27 6.00
N PHE A 46 -12.52 15.62 6.99
CA PHE A 46 -11.36 14.83 7.36
C PHE A 46 -11.07 14.85 8.85
N ASP A 47 -10.97 13.67 9.44
CA ASP A 47 -10.55 13.43 10.82
C ASP A 47 -9.28 12.56 10.86
N LEU A 48 -8.49 12.75 11.94
CA LEU A 48 -7.59 11.69 12.41
C LEU A 48 -8.33 10.83 13.44
N THR A 49 -8.08 9.54 13.41
CA THR A 49 -8.69 8.59 14.35
C THR A 49 -7.70 7.45 14.65
N LEU A 50 -8.07 6.54 15.54
CA LEU A 50 -7.34 5.29 15.74
C LEU A 50 -8.32 4.12 15.63
N VAL A 51 -8.15 3.31 14.59
CA VAL A 51 -8.95 2.12 14.32
C VAL A 51 -8.04 0.92 14.06
N TYR A 52 -8.44 -0.26 14.53
CA TYR A 52 -7.72 -1.51 14.33
C TYR A 52 -8.42 -2.35 13.25
N ASN A 53 -7.73 -2.53 12.11
CA ASN A 53 -8.25 -3.26 10.96
C ASN A 53 -7.72 -4.70 10.96
N THR A 54 -8.56 -5.64 11.32
CA THR A 54 -8.24 -7.09 11.31
C THR A 54 -8.39 -7.74 9.93
N GLY A 55 -8.68 -6.95 8.89
CA GLY A 55 -9.01 -7.43 7.54
C GLY A 55 -10.49 -7.28 7.20
N ALA A 56 -11.24 -6.55 8.05
CA ALA A 56 -12.69 -6.34 7.95
C ALA A 56 -13.12 -5.35 6.84
N ALA A 57 -12.21 -4.83 6.02
CA ALA A 57 -12.59 -4.01 4.85
C ALA A 57 -13.59 -4.77 3.92
N PHE A 58 -13.65 -6.08 4.05
CA PHE A 58 -14.67 -6.95 3.48
C PHE A 58 -15.43 -7.60 4.64
N SER A 59 -16.49 -6.98 5.11
CA SER A 59 -17.30 -7.39 6.28
C SER A 59 -17.64 -8.89 6.36
N PHE A 60 -17.63 -9.61 5.25
CA PHE A 60 -17.87 -11.05 5.17
C PHE A 60 -16.71 -11.90 5.71
N LEU A 61 -15.52 -11.31 5.96
CA LEU A 61 -14.36 -12.01 6.54
C LEU A 61 -14.16 -11.67 8.04
N ALA A 62 -14.98 -10.83 8.64
CA ALA A 62 -14.72 -10.30 9.99
C ALA A 62 -14.77 -11.37 11.11
N ASP A 63 -15.56 -12.43 10.95
CA ASP A 63 -15.85 -13.42 12.01
C ASP A 63 -15.21 -14.80 11.80
N GLN A 64 -14.24 -14.95 10.94
CA GLN A 64 -13.72 -16.25 10.47
C GLN A 64 -12.37 -16.65 11.09
N GLY A 65 -12.29 -16.90 12.40
CA GLY A 65 -11.22 -17.70 13.03
C GLY A 65 -9.75 -17.26 12.82
N GLY A 66 -9.46 -16.03 12.38
CA GLY A 66 -8.09 -15.46 12.32
C GLY A 66 -7.23 -15.88 11.12
N TRP A 67 -7.71 -16.71 10.20
CA TRP A 67 -6.98 -17.13 8.99
C TRP A 67 -6.71 -15.95 8.03
N GLN A 68 -7.53 -14.89 8.10
CA GLN A 68 -7.40 -13.67 7.29
C GLN A 68 -6.02 -13.04 7.42
N LYS A 69 -5.45 -13.04 8.64
CA LYS A 69 -4.08 -12.56 8.86
C LYS A 69 -3.09 -13.30 7.97
N PHE A 70 -3.15 -14.62 7.93
CA PHE A 70 -2.24 -15.44 7.11
C PHE A 70 -2.46 -15.22 5.62
N PHE A 71 -3.72 -15.09 5.19
CA PHE A 71 -4.06 -14.76 3.81
C PHE A 71 -3.39 -13.44 3.37
N PHE A 72 -3.56 -12.36 4.14
CA PHE A 72 -2.94 -11.08 3.80
C PHE A 72 -1.42 -11.10 3.87
N LEU A 73 -0.83 -11.85 4.80
CA LEU A 73 0.62 -12.04 4.87
C LEU A 73 1.17 -12.74 3.62
N VAL A 74 0.54 -13.83 3.20
CA VAL A 74 0.94 -14.57 2.00
C VAL A 74 0.75 -13.72 0.75
N LEU A 75 -0.40 -13.05 0.62
CA LEU A 75 -0.69 -12.17 -0.51
C LEU A 75 0.35 -11.04 -0.63
N ALA A 76 0.65 -10.36 0.48
CA ALA A 76 1.65 -9.31 0.52
C ALA A 76 3.05 -9.83 0.15
N ALA A 77 3.44 -11.01 0.66
CA ALA A 77 4.72 -11.64 0.33
C ALA A 77 4.82 -11.98 -1.17
N VAL A 78 3.79 -12.63 -1.73
CA VAL A 78 3.75 -13.01 -3.15
C VAL A 78 3.83 -11.78 -4.05
N ILE A 79 3.02 -10.75 -3.79
CA ILE A 79 3.01 -9.52 -4.57
C ILE A 79 4.37 -8.80 -4.47
N SER A 80 4.91 -8.67 -3.25
CA SER A 80 6.18 -7.98 -3.03
C SER A 80 7.34 -8.69 -3.73
N LEU A 81 7.41 -10.02 -3.66
CA LEU A 81 8.44 -10.80 -4.34
C LEU A 81 8.33 -10.71 -5.86
N TYR A 82 7.11 -10.78 -6.39
CA TYR A 82 6.86 -10.59 -7.82
C TYR A 82 7.32 -9.21 -8.30
N LEU A 83 6.91 -8.15 -7.59
CA LEU A 83 7.25 -6.78 -7.97
C LEU A 83 8.76 -6.49 -7.82
N ALA A 84 9.39 -6.99 -6.75
CA ALA A 84 10.83 -6.87 -6.57
C ALA A 84 11.62 -7.56 -7.71
N ARG A 85 11.20 -8.77 -8.10
CA ARG A 85 11.76 -9.47 -9.25
C ARG A 85 11.56 -8.68 -10.55
N ALA A 86 10.38 -8.12 -10.77
CA ALA A 86 10.08 -7.34 -11.96
C ALA A 86 10.89 -6.04 -12.04
N ILE A 87 11.11 -5.34 -10.90
CA ILE A 87 12.06 -4.22 -10.83
C ILE A 87 13.47 -4.67 -11.21
N TRP A 88 13.92 -5.81 -10.64
CA TRP A 88 15.26 -6.32 -10.88
C TRP A 88 15.50 -6.68 -12.34
N ARG A 89 14.49 -7.24 -13.01
CA ARG A 89 14.51 -7.66 -14.43
C ARG A 89 14.29 -6.54 -15.43
N ASP A 90 14.01 -5.32 -14.97
CA ASP A 90 13.61 -4.20 -15.84
C ASP A 90 12.33 -4.45 -16.64
N ASP A 91 11.39 -5.25 -16.08
CA ASP A 91 10.13 -5.58 -16.75
C ASP A 91 9.18 -4.36 -16.84
N PHE A 92 9.43 -3.30 -16.06
CA PHE A 92 8.65 -2.06 -16.03
C PHE A 92 9.45 -0.87 -16.57
N GLY A 93 8.74 0.14 -17.10
CA GLY A 93 9.27 1.46 -17.31
C GLY A 93 9.56 2.19 -15.97
N ARG A 94 9.99 3.44 -16.05
CA ARG A 94 10.35 4.24 -14.87
C ARG A 94 9.18 4.35 -13.88
N TRP A 95 7.99 4.68 -14.37
CA TRP A 95 6.80 4.87 -13.54
C TRP A 95 6.32 3.57 -12.91
N GLY A 96 6.37 2.47 -13.67
CA GLY A 96 6.04 1.16 -13.15
C GLY A 96 6.97 0.70 -12.04
N LYS A 97 8.29 0.95 -12.15
CA LYS A 97 9.25 0.65 -11.08
C LYS A 97 9.01 1.50 -9.83
N ILE A 98 8.67 2.79 -9.98
CA ILE A 98 8.27 3.64 -8.86
C ILE A 98 7.02 3.11 -8.20
N GLY A 99 5.98 2.80 -9.00
CA GLY A 99 4.74 2.22 -8.51
C GLY A 99 4.94 0.90 -7.78
N ALA A 100 5.74 -0.01 -8.36
CA ALA A 100 6.09 -1.28 -7.75
C ALA A 100 6.81 -1.10 -6.41
N ALA A 101 7.77 -0.16 -6.33
CA ALA A 101 8.48 0.15 -5.11
C ALA A 101 7.55 0.69 -4.01
N MET A 102 6.59 1.55 -4.36
CA MET A 102 5.58 2.07 -3.44
C MET A 102 4.68 0.96 -2.91
N ILE A 103 4.21 0.05 -3.77
CA ILE A 103 3.40 -1.10 -3.36
C ILE A 103 4.17 -2.01 -2.42
N ILE A 104 5.43 -2.32 -2.73
CA ILE A 104 6.27 -3.14 -1.84
C ILE A 104 6.37 -2.49 -0.47
N GLY A 105 6.69 -1.19 -0.39
CA GLY A 105 6.82 -0.47 0.87
C GLY A 105 5.52 -0.47 1.67
N GLY A 106 4.39 -0.15 1.06
CA GLY A 106 3.08 -0.17 1.72
C GLY A 106 2.68 -1.57 2.18
N ALA A 107 2.87 -2.60 1.31
CA ALA A 107 2.57 -3.98 1.68
C ALA A 107 3.40 -4.44 2.89
N VAL A 108 4.71 -4.12 2.92
CA VAL A 108 5.59 -4.44 4.05
C VAL A 108 5.16 -3.68 5.31
N GLY A 109 4.78 -2.40 5.23
CA GLY A 109 4.26 -1.63 6.36
C GLY A 109 3.06 -2.32 7.01
N ASN A 110 2.06 -2.70 6.23
CA ASN A 110 0.88 -3.43 6.72
C ASN A 110 1.17 -4.87 7.18
N VAL A 111 2.24 -5.50 6.67
CA VAL A 111 2.73 -6.81 7.17
C VAL A 111 3.32 -6.67 8.57
N ILE A 112 4.15 -5.63 8.80
CA ILE A 112 4.75 -5.37 10.11
C ILE A 112 3.66 -5.26 11.18
N ASP A 113 2.61 -4.46 10.95
CA ASP A 113 1.50 -4.32 11.89
C ASP A 113 0.83 -5.67 12.20
N ARG A 114 0.53 -6.44 11.15
CA ARG A 114 -0.12 -7.76 11.32
C ARG A 114 0.75 -8.74 12.10
N LEU A 115 2.06 -8.68 11.96
CA LEU A 115 2.98 -9.53 12.71
C LEU A 115 3.07 -9.10 14.16
N LEU A 116 3.18 -7.78 14.43
CA LEU A 116 3.36 -7.24 15.77
C LEU A 116 2.07 -7.20 16.58
N TYR A 117 0.97 -6.75 15.97
CA TYR A 117 -0.28 -6.43 16.68
C TYR A 117 -1.45 -7.36 16.30
N GLY A 118 -1.33 -8.14 15.23
CA GLY A 118 -2.42 -8.97 14.72
C GLY A 118 -3.45 -8.23 13.86
N HIS A 119 -3.35 -6.92 13.75
CA HIS A 119 -4.22 -6.02 12.97
C HIS A 119 -3.39 -4.94 12.30
N VAL A 120 -4.00 -4.15 11.43
CA VAL A 120 -3.39 -2.95 10.85
C VAL A 120 -3.91 -1.73 11.60
N VAL A 121 -3.05 -0.73 11.80
CA VAL A 121 -3.39 0.56 12.41
C VAL A 121 -3.84 1.50 11.31
N ASP A 122 -5.12 1.91 11.34
CA ASP A 122 -5.73 2.85 10.40
C ASP A 122 -6.11 4.14 11.12
N PHE A 123 -5.85 5.29 10.47
CA PHE A 123 -6.02 6.57 11.16
C PHE A 123 -6.46 7.75 10.28
N LEU A 124 -6.48 7.62 8.97
CA LEU A 124 -6.99 8.62 8.04
C LEU A 124 -8.45 8.35 7.76
N LEU A 125 -9.35 9.24 8.18
CA LEU A 125 -10.78 9.08 8.04
C LEU A 125 -11.38 10.23 7.23
N PHE A 126 -11.78 9.94 6.00
CA PHE A 126 -12.53 10.89 5.17
C PHE A 126 -14.02 10.66 5.29
N TYR A 127 -14.79 11.73 5.32
CA TYR A 127 -16.23 11.63 5.39
C TYR A 127 -16.93 12.84 4.75
N TRP A 128 -18.18 12.66 4.40
CA TRP A 128 -19.04 13.72 3.88
C TRP A 128 -20.45 13.52 4.40
N GLN A 129 -20.93 14.44 5.24
CA GLN A 129 -22.17 14.30 6.02
C GLN A 129 -22.15 12.99 6.82
N ASP A 130 -23.11 12.07 6.60
CA ASP A 130 -23.24 10.79 7.29
C ASP A 130 -22.51 9.64 6.57
N TRP A 131 -21.87 9.92 5.44
CA TRP A 131 -21.10 8.92 4.71
C TRP A 131 -19.63 8.94 5.11
N PHE A 132 -19.11 7.79 5.54
CA PHE A 132 -17.73 7.61 5.96
C PHE A 132 -17.01 6.67 5.00
N TYR A 133 -15.87 7.10 4.48
CA TYR A 133 -14.95 6.20 3.81
C TYR A 133 -14.25 5.34 4.88
N PRO A 134 -14.03 4.04 4.65
CA PRO A 134 -13.26 3.21 5.59
C PRO A 134 -11.93 3.87 5.95
N ALA A 135 -11.60 3.92 7.24
CA ALA A 135 -10.32 4.46 7.67
C ALA A 135 -9.16 3.67 7.02
N PHE A 136 -8.07 4.36 6.71
CA PHE A 136 -6.88 3.80 6.08
C PHE A 136 -5.61 4.47 6.61
N ASN A 137 -4.43 4.11 6.10
CA ASN A 137 -3.14 4.58 6.57
C ASN A 137 -2.21 5.01 5.42
N ILE A 138 -0.97 5.37 5.75
CA ILE A 138 0.04 5.79 4.78
C ILE A 138 0.47 4.63 3.86
N ALA A 139 0.56 3.39 4.39
CA ALA A 139 0.86 2.21 3.57
C ALA A 139 -0.18 1.99 2.47
N ASP A 140 -1.47 2.11 2.79
CA ASP A 140 -2.57 1.98 1.83
C ASP A 140 -2.51 3.08 0.76
N SER A 141 -2.15 4.30 1.15
CA SER A 141 -1.91 5.41 0.23
C SER A 141 -0.79 5.09 -0.76
N PHE A 142 0.33 4.54 -0.29
CA PHE A 142 1.42 4.09 -1.15
C PHE A 142 0.99 2.97 -2.09
N ILE A 143 0.22 1.99 -1.61
CA ILE A 143 -0.31 0.90 -2.44
C ILE A 143 -1.22 1.45 -3.54
N CYS A 144 -2.17 2.33 -3.19
CA CYS A 144 -3.12 2.90 -4.16
C CYS A 144 -2.41 3.74 -5.22
N VAL A 145 -1.54 4.68 -4.81
CA VAL A 145 -0.78 5.51 -5.76
C VAL A 145 0.15 4.65 -6.61
N GLY A 146 0.81 3.67 -6.00
CA GLY A 146 1.67 2.72 -6.70
C GLY A 146 0.93 1.91 -7.76
N ALA A 147 -0.28 1.45 -7.45
CA ALA A 147 -1.13 0.73 -8.39
C ALA A 147 -1.52 1.61 -9.59
N VAL A 148 -1.87 2.87 -9.36
CA VAL A 148 -2.15 3.83 -10.44
C VAL A 148 -0.92 4.02 -11.34
N LEU A 149 0.27 4.16 -10.76
CA LEU A 149 1.52 4.31 -11.53
C LEU A 149 1.83 3.08 -12.36
N LEU A 150 1.60 1.86 -11.85
CA LEU A 150 1.75 0.62 -12.61
C LEU A 150 0.79 0.56 -13.81
N VAL A 151 -0.47 0.93 -13.61
CA VAL A 151 -1.47 0.97 -14.69
C VAL A 151 -1.05 1.99 -15.76
N VAL A 152 -0.65 3.19 -15.35
CA VAL A 152 -0.19 4.24 -16.28
C VAL A 152 1.04 3.78 -17.08
N ASP A 153 2.00 3.12 -16.42
CA ASP A 153 3.18 2.58 -17.09
C ASP A 153 2.80 1.49 -18.10
N GLY A 154 1.93 0.57 -17.73
CA GLY A 154 1.42 -0.49 -18.59
C GLY A 154 0.66 0.05 -19.83
N LEU A 155 -0.08 1.13 -19.67
CA LEU A 155 -0.79 1.78 -20.79
C LEU A 155 0.18 2.48 -21.76
N LYS A 156 1.24 3.14 -21.23
CA LYS A 156 2.26 3.84 -22.03
C LYS A 156 3.20 2.88 -22.76
N ASN A 157 3.52 1.75 -22.16
CA ASN A 157 4.49 0.79 -22.67
C ASN A 157 3.84 -0.38 -23.44
N LYS A 158 2.53 -0.35 -23.71
CA LYS A 158 1.91 -1.30 -24.62
C LYS A 158 2.56 -1.15 -26.00
N LYS A 159 3.47 -2.10 -26.35
CA LYS A 159 3.88 -2.28 -27.74
C LYS A 159 2.60 -2.53 -28.55
N PRO A 160 2.43 -1.91 -29.74
CA PRO A 160 1.37 -2.29 -30.65
C PRO A 160 1.50 -3.79 -30.85
N SER A 161 0.52 -4.55 -30.39
CA SER A 161 0.48 -5.98 -30.73
C SER A 161 0.36 -6.02 -32.25
N ASP A 162 1.30 -6.70 -32.92
CA ASP A 162 1.15 -7.13 -34.31
C ASP A 162 -0.12 -7.96 -34.39
N ARG A 163 -1.25 -7.28 -34.57
CA ARG A 163 -2.50 -7.93 -34.96
C ARG A 163 -2.35 -8.37 -36.40
N LYS A 164 -1.59 -9.43 -36.63
CA LYS A 164 -1.72 -10.25 -37.84
C LYS A 164 -2.91 -11.16 -37.67
N TRP A 165 -4.10 -10.62 -37.86
CA TRP A 165 -5.23 -11.43 -38.26
C TRP A 165 -5.05 -11.69 -39.76
N LYS A 166 -4.53 -12.85 -40.12
CA LYS A 166 -4.65 -13.44 -41.44
C LYS A 166 -5.82 -14.41 -41.42
#